data_56a3d2ef3a67e24b2fd8579674cbc301
#
_entry.id   56a3d2ef3a67e24b2fd8579674cbc301
#
_cell.length_a   1.000
_cell.length_b   1.000
_cell.length_c   1.000
_cell.angle_alpha   90.00
_cell.angle_beta   90.00
_cell.angle_gamma   90.00
#
_symmetry.space_group_name_H-M   'P 1'
#
loop_
_entity.id
_entity.type
_entity.pdbx_description
1 polymer ?
#
loop_
_entity_poly.entity_id
_entity_poly.type
_entity_poly.pdbx_seq_one_letter_code
_entity_poly.pdbx_strand_id
1 'polypeptide(L)'
;PLVANATEYPYTLYRGEALGMRAFMHFDLVRLFAAQYTVNPAAGGIPYATEFSLKTPEFESLAKNYEHIVADLLEAEALLADEEDYAGSGNFMLDRQIHFNLHAVRATLARVYLTMGNSEMAALYAQKVISEGNFSLKEKTGVVNDLAGVLSRKETIFGIYFPGFYTNVS
;
A
#
# COMPACT_ATOMS: atom_id res chain seq x y z
N PRO A 1 -11.36 16.00 16.33
CA PRO A 1 -12.73 15.67 16.71
C PRO A 1 -13.56 15.16 15.53
N LEU A 2 -12.97 14.49 14.55
CA LEU A 2 -13.73 13.90 13.43
C LEU A 2 -14.25 12.49 13.76
N VAL A 3 -14.08 12.02 14.97
CA VAL A 3 -14.29 10.60 15.33
C VAL A 3 -15.17 10.44 16.58
N ALA A 4 -16.12 11.34 16.81
CA ALA A 4 -16.99 11.23 17.97
C ALA A 4 -18.24 10.38 17.75
N ASN A 5 -18.54 9.96 16.52
CA ASN A 5 -19.74 9.18 16.21
C ASN A 5 -19.37 7.79 15.68
N ALA A 6 -19.98 6.76 16.23
CA ALA A 6 -19.80 5.36 15.81
C ALA A 6 -20.21 5.09 14.35
N THR A 7 -20.69 6.09 13.63
CA THR A 7 -21.04 6.04 12.20
C THR A 7 -19.96 6.66 11.32
N GLU A 8 -18.92 7.26 11.91
CA GLU A 8 -17.84 7.88 11.16
C GLU A 8 -16.66 6.93 11.01
N TYR A 9 -15.95 7.10 9.90
CA TYR A 9 -14.74 6.34 9.59
C TYR A 9 -13.68 6.58 10.66
N PRO A 10 -13.16 5.57 11.34
CA PRO A 10 -12.24 5.77 12.44
C PRO A 10 -10.95 6.45 11.98
N TYR A 11 -10.49 7.41 12.74
CA TYR A 11 -9.22 8.10 12.49
C TYR A 11 -8.04 7.13 12.33
N THR A 12 -8.08 6.01 13.05
CA THR A 12 -7.08 4.93 12.97
C THR A 12 -6.99 4.34 11.56
N LEU A 13 -8.12 4.11 10.88
CA LEU A 13 -8.12 3.58 9.51
C LEU A 13 -7.59 4.61 8.52
N TYR A 14 -8.00 5.87 8.61
CA TYR A 14 -7.45 6.94 7.76
C TYR A 14 -5.94 7.08 7.93
N ARG A 15 -5.46 7.01 9.18
CA ARG A 15 -4.04 7.08 9.47
C ARG A 15 -3.31 5.86 8.89
N GLY A 16 -3.83 4.66 9.05
CA GLY A 16 -3.26 3.43 8.49
C GLY A 16 -3.17 3.48 6.96
N GLU A 17 -4.26 3.86 6.29
CA GLU A 17 -4.27 4.03 4.83
C GLU A 17 -3.26 5.10 4.35
N ALA A 18 -3.17 6.23 5.06
CA ALA A 18 -2.25 7.32 4.70
C ALA A 18 -0.78 6.93 4.88
N LEU A 19 -0.43 6.23 5.98
CA LEU A 19 0.91 5.71 6.21
C LEU A 19 1.30 4.67 5.17
N GLY A 20 0.41 3.72 4.89
CA GLY A 20 0.62 2.71 3.87
C GLY A 20 0.83 3.32 2.48
N MET A 21 0.00 4.29 2.10
CA MET A 21 0.13 5.00 0.82
C MET A 21 1.42 5.82 0.75
N ARG A 22 1.81 6.51 1.84
CA ARG A 22 3.07 7.25 1.92
C ARG A 22 4.25 6.32 1.68
N ALA A 23 4.30 5.20 2.38
CA ALA A 23 5.35 4.21 2.22
C ALA A 23 5.38 3.61 0.81
N PHE A 24 4.22 3.28 0.24
CA PHE A 24 4.10 2.76 -1.13
C PHE A 24 4.67 3.73 -2.17
N MET A 25 4.30 5.01 -2.10
CA MET A 25 4.82 6.02 -3.02
C MET A 25 6.32 6.24 -2.87
N HIS A 26 6.84 6.33 -1.63
CA HIS A 26 8.29 6.48 -1.41
C HIS A 26 9.06 5.22 -1.82
N PHE A 27 8.49 4.02 -1.65
CA PHE A 27 9.10 2.79 -2.12
C PHE A 27 9.25 2.77 -3.65
N ASP A 28 8.25 3.22 -4.39
CA ASP A 28 8.38 3.31 -5.85
C ASP A 28 9.38 4.41 -6.26
N LEU A 29 9.38 5.57 -5.60
CA LEU A 29 10.34 6.63 -5.87
C LEU A 29 11.79 6.20 -5.58
N VAL A 30 12.05 5.56 -4.45
CA VAL A 30 13.40 5.12 -4.10
C VAL A 30 13.93 4.07 -5.08
N ARG A 31 13.06 3.20 -5.59
CA ARG A 31 13.43 2.21 -6.62
C ARG A 31 13.72 2.83 -7.98
N LEU A 32 13.09 3.95 -8.30
CA LEU A 32 13.31 4.66 -9.58
C LEU A 32 14.55 5.55 -9.55
N PHE A 33 14.87 6.16 -8.41
CA PHE A 33 15.85 7.25 -8.34
C PHE A 33 17.09 6.94 -7.51
N ALA A 34 17.10 5.86 -6.72
CA ALA A 34 18.24 5.46 -5.91
C ALA A 34 18.90 4.17 -6.42
N ALA A 35 20.04 3.83 -5.84
CA ALA A 35 20.74 2.57 -6.13
C ALA A 35 19.94 1.35 -5.64
N GLN A 36 20.27 0.18 -6.12
CA GLN A 36 19.68 -1.05 -5.61
C GLN A 36 20.15 -1.30 -4.16
N TYR A 37 19.20 -1.56 -3.25
CA TYR A 37 19.44 -1.72 -1.81
C TYR A 37 20.50 -2.79 -1.51
N THR A 38 20.40 -3.96 -2.14
CA THR A 38 21.33 -5.08 -1.89
C THR A 38 22.75 -4.83 -2.39
N VAL A 39 22.95 -3.82 -3.25
CA VAL A 39 24.26 -3.46 -3.77
C VAL A 39 24.97 -2.47 -2.86
N ASN A 40 24.28 -1.41 -2.43
CA ASN A 40 24.86 -0.40 -1.55
C ASN A 40 23.77 0.31 -0.72
N PRO A 41 23.41 -0.21 0.45
CA PRO A 41 22.42 0.43 1.32
C PRO A 41 22.89 1.76 1.91
N ALA A 42 24.20 2.04 1.91
CA ALA A 42 24.76 3.32 2.36
C ALA A 42 24.76 4.42 1.27
N ALA A 43 24.38 4.07 0.03
CA ALA A 43 24.26 5.05 -1.04
C ALA A 43 23.23 6.15 -0.67
N GLY A 44 23.30 7.28 -1.38
CA GLY A 44 22.27 8.31 -1.29
C GLY A 44 20.91 7.78 -1.70
N GLY A 45 19.91 8.09 -0.91
CA GLY A 45 18.51 7.79 -1.17
C GLY A 45 17.75 9.02 -1.65
N ILE A 46 16.52 9.14 -1.22
CA ILE A 46 15.59 10.24 -1.54
C ILE A 46 15.18 10.99 -0.26
N PRO A 47 14.67 12.23 -0.35
CA PRO A 47 13.98 12.87 0.75
C PRO A 47 12.73 12.09 1.16
N TYR A 48 12.56 11.81 2.45
CA TYR A 48 11.37 11.15 2.97
C TYR A 48 10.44 12.16 3.64
N ALA A 49 9.35 12.51 2.96
CA ALA A 49 8.40 13.51 3.45
C ALA A 49 7.41 12.89 4.45
N THR A 50 7.50 13.31 5.72
CA THR A 50 6.61 12.85 6.80
C THR A 50 5.51 13.84 7.14
N GLU A 51 5.65 15.09 6.71
CA GLU A 51 4.72 16.19 6.98
C GLU A 51 4.58 17.12 5.77
N PHE A 52 3.48 17.84 5.71
CA PHE A 52 3.35 18.94 4.76
C PHE A 52 4.18 20.13 5.24
N SER A 53 5.24 20.46 4.50
CA SER A 53 6.15 21.54 4.81
C SER A 53 6.61 22.27 3.53
N LEU A 54 6.85 23.58 3.64
CA LEU A 54 7.50 24.36 2.57
C LEU A 54 9.02 24.14 2.53
N LYS A 55 9.59 23.48 3.55
CA LYS A 55 10.99 23.08 3.57
C LYS A 55 11.12 21.71 2.88
N THR A 56 12.03 21.62 1.94
CA THR A 56 12.39 20.35 1.33
C THR A 56 13.04 19.45 2.38
N PRO A 57 12.56 18.20 2.57
CA PRO A 57 13.25 17.26 3.45
C PRO A 57 14.67 17.00 2.96
N GLU A 58 15.56 16.69 3.89
CA GLU A 58 16.95 16.35 3.54
C GLU A 58 17.04 15.00 2.85
N PHE A 59 18.06 14.84 2.01
CA PHE A 59 18.40 13.55 1.43
C PHE A 59 19.01 12.66 2.51
N GLU A 60 18.47 11.48 2.67
CA GLU A 60 18.95 10.47 3.60
C GLU A 60 19.68 9.33 2.86
N SER A 61 20.30 8.41 3.62
CA SER A 61 20.82 7.19 3.00
C SER A 61 19.70 6.29 2.54
N LEU A 62 20.00 5.44 1.57
CA LEU A 62 19.07 4.41 1.08
C LEU A 62 18.58 3.50 2.21
N ALA A 63 19.48 3.07 3.11
CA ALA A 63 19.12 2.28 4.28
C ALA A 63 18.06 3.01 5.13
N LYS A 64 18.24 4.33 5.36
CA LYS A 64 17.31 5.13 6.17
C LYS A 64 15.94 5.25 5.50
N ASN A 65 15.90 5.42 4.18
CA ASN A 65 14.63 5.40 3.45
C ASN A 65 13.87 4.08 3.63
N TYR A 66 14.55 2.93 3.55
CA TYR A 66 13.90 1.64 3.77
C TYR A 66 13.46 1.43 5.22
N GLU A 67 14.20 1.97 6.21
CA GLU A 67 13.76 1.99 7.61
C GLU A 67 12.44 2.74 7.76
N HIS A 68 12.31 3.93 7.18
CA HIS A 68 11.07 4.71 7.20
C HIS A 68 9.92 3.98 6.49
N ILE A 69 10.16 3.44 5.30
CA ILE A 69 9.17 2.69 4.53
C ILE A 69 8.64 1.50 5.35
N VAL A 70 9.54 0.70 5.94
CA VAL A 70 9.15 -0.45 6.76
C VAL A 70 8.41 -0.01 8.02
N ALA A 71 8.87 1.04 8.71
CA ALA A 71 8.21 1.55 9.90
C ALA A 71 6.78 2.02 9.61
N ASP A 72 6.58 2.79 8.54
CA ASP A 72 5.25 3.25 8.13
C ASP A 72 4.33 2.08 7.78
N LEU A 73 4.84 1.07 7.06
CA LEU A 73 4.04 -0.10 6.70
C LEU A 73 3.67 -0.96 7.90
N LEU A 74 4.57 -1.13 8.87
CA LEU A 74 4.28 -1.88 10.10
C LEU A 74 3.27 -1.15 10.99
N GLU A 75 3.39 0.19 11.11
CA GLU A 75 2.39 1.00 11.81
C GLU A 75 1.04 0.93 11.07
N ALA A 76 1.04 1.01 9.74
CA ALA A 76 -0.17 0.86 8.94
C ALA A 76 -0.82 -0.52 9.11
N GLU A 77 -0.03 -1.62 9.12
CA GLU A 77 -0.54 -2.97 9.38
C GLU A 77 -1.24 -3.04 10.75
N ALA A 78 -0.64 -2.47 11.78
CA ALA A 78 -1.22 -2.47 13.12
C ALA A 78 -2.52 -1.67 13.21
N LEU A 79 -2.59 -0.50 12.55
CA LEU A 79 -3.78 0.35 12.54
C LEU A 79 -4.94 -0.20 11.71
N LEU A 80 -4.64 -1.03 10.70
CA LEU A 80 -5.63 -1.64 9.81
C LEU A 80 -5.98 -3.09 10.22
N ALA A 81 -5.38 -3.61 11.29
CA ALA A 81 -5.56 -5.02 11.69
C ALA A 81 -7.04 -5.39 11.90
N ASP A 82 -7.81 -4.47 12.47
CA ASP A 82 -9.22 -4.66 12.81
C ASP A 82 -10.16 -3.99 11.77
N GLU A 83 -9.69 -3.73 10.54
CA GLU A 83 -10.52 -3.03 9.54
C GLU A 83 -11.80 -3.80 9.18
N GLU A 84 -11.80 -5.14 9.30
CA GLU A 84 -12.98 -5.97 9.05
C GLU A 84 -14.08 -5.77 10.09
N ASP A 85 -13.76 -5.35 11.30
CA ASP A 85 -14.74 -5.06 12.35
C ASP A 85 -15.64 -3.87 11.98
N TYR A 86 -15.21 -3.05 11.05
CA TYR A 86 -15.98 -1.95 10.49
C TYR A 86 -16.81 -2.36 9.26
N ALA A 87 -16.72 -3.61 8.82
CA ALA A 87 -17.52 -4.15 7.73
C ALA A 87 -19.02 -4.05 8.09
N GLY A 88 -19.74 -3.22 7.36
CA GLY A 88 -21.16 -2.94 7.64
C GLY A 88 -21.43 -1.61 8.33
N SER A 89 -20.42 -0.87 8.77
CA SER A 89 -20.56 0.49 9.29
C SER A 89 -20.60 1.55 8.17
N GLY A 90 -21.61 1.46 7.31
CA GLY A 90 -21.83 2.46 6.26
C GLY A 90 -21.01 2.24 4.99
N ASN A 91 -20.93 3.29 4.16
CA ASN A 91 -20.31 3.23 2.84
C ASN A 91 -18.76 3.14 2.85
N PHE A 92 -18.12 3.29 4.00
CA PHE A 92 -16.66 3.34 4.12
C PHE A 92 -15.95 2.03 3.81
N MET A 93 -16.64 0.91 4.03
CA MET A 93 -16.08 -0.42 3.76
C MET A 93 -16.41 -0.93 2.36
N LEU A 94 -17.12 -0.13 1.56
CA LEU A 94 -17.33 -0.45 0.15
C LEU A 94 -16.05 -0.20 -0.64
N ASP A 95 -15.84 -1.06 -1.62
CA ASP A 95 -14.75 -0.90 -2.60
C ASP A 95 -13.35 -0.80 -1.96
N ARG A 96 -13.08 -1.63 -0.92
CA ARG A 96 -11.78 -1.65 -0.22
C ARG A 96 -10.58 -1.82 -1.17
N GLN A 97 -10.77 -2.35 -2.36
CA GLN A 97 -9.71 -2.47 -3.37
C GLN A 97 -9.24 -1.13 -3.96
N ILE A 98 -9.98 -0.03 -3.76
CA ILE A 98 -9.50 1.33 -4.13
C ILE A 98 -8.98 2.13 -2.93
N HIS A 99 -8.99 1.54 -1.75
CA HIS A 99 -8.36 2.04 -0.53
C HIS A 99 -7.07 1.27 -0.25
N PHE A 100 -6.10 1.92 0.37
CA PHE A 100 -4.86 1.24 0.73
C PHE A 100 -5.08 0.35 1.96
N ASN A 101 -5.74 -0.79 1.71
CA ASN A 101 -6.23 -1.73 2.72
C ASN A 101 -5.11 -2.56 3.36
N LEU A 102 -5.44 -3.35 4.37
CA LEU A 102 -4.50 -4.23 5.10
C LEU A 102 -3.69 -5.13 4.17
N HIS A 103 -4.36 -5.74 3.17
CA HIS A 103 -3.67 -6.64 2.22
C HIS A 103 -2.75 -5.89 1.26
N ALA A 104 -3.07 -4.64 0.91
CA ALA A 104 -2.18 -3.77 0.14
C ALA A 104 -0.90 -3.44 0.93
N VAL A 105 -1.03 -3.16 2.24
CA VAL A 105 0.11 -2.97 3.14
C VAL A 105 0.98 -4.23 3.20
N ARG A 106 0.39 -5.39 3.44
CA ARG A 106 1.11 -6.68 3.52
C ARG A 106 1.78 -7.06 2.20
N ALA A 107 1.10 -6.86 1.07
CA ALA A 107 1.68 -7.10 -0.25
C ALA A 107 2.86 -6.16 -0.52
N THR A 108 2.77 -4.90 -0.06
CA THR A 108 3.88 -3.95 -0.16
C THR A 108 5.05 -4.34 0.73
N LEU A 109 4.80 -4.79 1.98
CA LEU A 109 5.85 -5.33 2.86
C LEU A 109 6.58 -6.51 2.22
N ALA A 110 5.85 -7.44 1.60
CA ALA A 110 6.47 -8.55 0.88
C ALA A 110 7.43 -8.06 -0.21
N ARG A 111 7.01 -7.07 -1.01
CA ARG A 111 7.83 -6.46 -2.07
C ARG A 111 9.04 -5.71 -1.51
N VAL A 112 8.86 -4.95 -0.43
CA VAL A 112 9.93 -4.19 0.24
C VAL A 112 11.00 -5.15 0.76
N TYR A 113 10.61 -6.17 1.54
CA TYR A 113 11.55 -7.15 2.09
C TYR A 113 12.26 -7.95 0.99
N LEU A 114 11.57 -8.31 -0.09
CA LEU A 114 12.19 -8.96 -1.25
C LEU A 114 13.27 -8.05 -1.87
N THR A 115 12.98 -6.77 -2.03
CA THR A 115 13.95 -5.79 -2.57
C THR A 115 15.15 -5.59 -1.64
N MET A 116 14.93 -5.70 -0.33
CA MET A 116 16.00 -5.67 0.68
C MET A 116 16.83 -6.97 0.73
N GLY A 117 16.43 -8.02 0.01
CA GLY A 117 17.08 -9.34 0.05
C GLY A 117 16.66 -10.19 1.24
N ASN A 118 15.66 -9.78 2.02
CA ASN A 118 15.12 -10.55 3.14
C ASN A 118 13.99 -11.48 2.65
N SER A 119 14.38 -12.62 2.10
CA SER A 119 13.44 -13.59 1.51
C SER A 119 12.51 -14.22 2.54
N GLU A 120 12.93 -14.36 3.79
CA GLU A 120 12.13 -14.93 4.87
C GLU A 120 10.92 -14.03 5.18
N MET A 121 11.17 -12.75 5.42
CA MET A 121 10.10 -11.78 5.68
C MET A 121 9.22 -11.55 4.45
N ALA A 122 9.82 -11.55 3.25
CA ALA A 122 9.05 -11.47 2.02
C ALA A 122 8.07 -12.63 1.87
N ALA A 123 8.51 -13.85 2.12
CA ALA A 123 7.66 -15.05 2.09
C ALA A 123 6.56 -15.01 3.17
N LEU A 124 6.91 -14.58 4.39
CA LEU A 124 5.95 -14.45 5.50
C LEU A 124 4.80 -13.51 5.10
N TYR A 125 5.11 -12.31 4.60
CA TYR A 125 4.07 -11.35 4.23
C TYR A 125 3.28 -11.76 2.99
N ALA A 126 3.92 -12.39 2.01
CA ALA A 126 3.22 -12.97 0.87
C ALA A 126 2.24 -14.07 1.31
N GLN A 127 2.65 -14.94 2.25
CA GLN A 127 1.78 -15.98 2.80
C GLN A 127 0.57 -15.40 3.55
N LYS A 128 0.73 -14.32 4.33
CA LYS A 128 -0.40 -13.63 4.98
C LYS A 128 -1.43 -13.18 3.94
N VAL A 129 -1.00 -12.56 2.82
CA VAL A 129 -1.91 -12.13 1.76
C VAL A 129 -2.64 -13.31 1.12
N ILE A 130 -1.94 -14.40 0.84
CA ILE A 130 -2.52 -15.59 0.20
C ILE A 130 -3.52 -16.28 1.11
N SER A 131 -3.20 -16.45 2.41
CA SER A 131 -4.03 -17.21 3.34
C SER A 131 -5.22 -16.43 3.91
N GLU A 132 -5.11 -15.10 4.03
CA GLU A 132 -6.12 -14.28 4.70
C GLU A 132 -6.91 -13.39 3.72
N GLY A 133 -6.35 -13.09 2.54
CA GLY A 133 -6.91 -12.11 1.62
C GLY A 133 -8.09 -12.58 0.78
N ASN A 134 -8.46 -13.85 0.79
CA ASN A 134 -9.53 -14.41 -0.04
C ASN A 134 -9.42 -14.05 -1.55
N PHE A 135 -8.22 -13.78 -2.03
CA PHE A 135 -7.97 -13.51 -3.45
C PHE A 135 -7.90 -14.81 -4.25
N SER A 136 -8.46 -14.79 -5.44
CA SER A 136 -8.43 -15.94 -6.34
C SER A 136 -8.07 -15.50 -7.75
N LEU A 137 -7.20 -16.27 -8.41
CA LEU A 137 -6.88 -16.02 -9.81
C LEU A 137 -8.12 -16.23 -10.69
N LYS A 138 -8.31 -15.33 -11.64
CA LYS A 138 -9.39 -15.43 -12.62
C LYS A 138 -9.10 -16.56 -13.62
N GLU A 139 -10.11 -17.32 -13.98
CA GLU A 139 -9.97 -18.35 -14.99
C GLU A 139 -9.56 -17.74 -16.35
N LYS A 140 -8.67 -18.41 -17.05
CA LYS A 140 -8.10 -17.96 -18.34
C LYS A 140 -9.15 -17.65 -19.40
N THR A 141 -10.28 -18.34 -19.39
CA THR A 141 -11.38 -18.19 -20.35
C THR A 141 -12.17 -16.89 -20.23
N GLY A 142 -12.08 -16.19 -19.10
CA GLY A 142 -12.80 -14.95 -18.85
C GLY A 142 -12.01 -13.65 -19.15
N VAL A 143 -10.72 -13.75 -19.43
CA VAL A 143 -9.82 -12.59 -19.51
C VAL A 143 -10.01 -11.76 -20.79
N VAL A 144 -10.47 -12.35 -21.89
CA VAL A 144 -10.46 -11.70 -23.22
C VAL A 144 -11.65 -10.77 -23.45
N ASN A 145 -12.75 -10.92 -22.73
CA ASN A 145 -14.00 -10.20 -23.01
C ASN A 145 -14.38 -9.16 -21.96
N ASP A 146 -13.55 -8.95 -20.95
CA ASP A 146 -13.92 -8.14 -19.80
C ASP A 146 -12.87 -7.06 -19.48
N LEU A 147 -12.77 -6.08 -20.37
CA LEU A 147 -12.02 -4.84 -20.08
C LEU A 147 -12.61 -4.11 -18.85
N ALA A 148 -13.91 -4.28 -18.57
CA ALA A 148 -14.53 -3.82 -17.34
C ALA A 148 -14.12 -4.67 -16.13
N GLY A 149 -13.66 -5.91 -16.35
CA GLY A 149 -13.13 -6.80 -15.33
C GLY A 149 -11.64 -6.66 -15.05
N VAL A 150 -10.95 -5.66 -15.60
CA VAL A 150 -9.54 -5.34 -15.23
C VAL A 150 -9.42 -5.05 -13.73
N LEU A 151 -10.49 -4.57 -13.11
CA LEU A 151 -10.63 -4.45 -11.65
C LEU A 151 -11.48 -5.63 -11.11
N SER A 152 -11.17 -6.86 -11.52
CA SER A 152 -11.79 -8.01 -10.89
C SER A 152 -11.59 -7.95 -9.38
N ARG A 153 -12.69 -7.79 -8.63
CA ARG A 153 -12.66 -7.71 -7.16
C ARG A 153 -11.98 -8.93 -6.52
N LYS A 154 -11.92 -10.05 -7.25
CA LYS A 154 -11.32 -11.29 -6.77
C LYS A 154 -9.80 -11.35 -6.89
N GLU A 155 -9.22 -10.62 -7.83
CA GLU A 155 -7.76 -10.61 -8.07
C GLU A 155 -7.10 -9.33 -7.60
N THR A 156 -7.86 -8.21 -7.54
CA THR A 156 -7.30 -6.89 -7.23
C THR A 156 -7.17 -6.71 -5.73
N ILE A 157 -5.94 -6.63 -5.25
CA ILE A 157 -5.61 -6.28 -3.88
C ILE A 157 -5.80 -4.78 -3.66
N PHE A 158 -5.25 -3.98 -4.58
CA PHE A 158 -5.33 -2.52 -4.56
C PHE A 158 -5.26 -1.98 -5.98
N GLY A 159 -6.07 -0.99 -6.28
CA GLY A 159 -6.08 -0.27 -7.55
C GLY A 159 -6.38 1.22 -7.36
N ILE A 160 -5.78 2.06 -8.17
CA ILE A 160 -6.02 3.50 -8.16
C ILE A 160 -7.21 3.78 -9.08
N TYR A 161 -8.29 4.34 -8.52
CA TYR A 161 -9.44 4.76 -9.28
C TYR A 161 -9.29 6.21 -9.74
N PHE A 162 -9.31 6.42 -11.06
CA PHE A 162 -9.27 7.75 -11.67
C PHE A 162 -10.47 7.97 -12.58
N PRO A 163 -11.54 8.65 -12.10
CA PRO A 163 -12.83 8.77 -12.82
C PRO A 163 -12.78 9.64 -14.06
N GLY A 164 -11.77 10.13 -14.52
CA GLY A 164 -11.64 10.96 -15.74
C GLY A 164 -10.58 10.47 -16.70
N PHE A 165 -10.02 9.28 -16.47
CA PHE A 165 -8.89 8.81 -17.26
C PHE A 165 -9.17 8.82 -18.77
N TYR A 166 -10.30 8.27 -19.18
CA TYR A 166 -10.66 8.15 -20.61
C TYR A 166 -11.08 9.49 -21.26
N THR A 167 -11.52 10.46 -20.48
CA THR A 167 -11.90 11.79 -20.99
C THR A 167 -10.72 12.72 -21.20
N ASN A 168 -9.57 12.42 -20.59
CA ASN A 168 -8.36 13.24 -20.65
C ASN A 168 -7.28 12.68 -21.61
N VAL A 169 -7.51 11.53 -22.23
CA VAL A 169 -6.54 10.85 -23.11
C VAL A 169 -7.06 10.74 -24.57
N SER A 170 -8.22 11.32 -24.86
CA SER A 170 -8.82 11.36 -26.20
C SER A 170 -8.47 12.64 -26.96
#